data_a19bb15eb71154a00836f2f24e359e36
#
_entry.id   a19bb15eb71154a00836f2f24e359e36
#
_cell.length_a   1.000
_cell.length_b   1.000
_cell.length_c   1.000
_cell.angle_alpha   90.00
_cell.angle_beta   90.00
_cell.angle_gamma   90.00
#
_symmetry.space_group_name_H-M   'P 1'
#
loop_
_entity.id
_entity.type
_entity.pdbx_description
1 polymer ?
#
loop_
_entity_poly.entity_id
_entity_poly.type
_entity_poly.pdbx_seq_one_letter_code
_entity_poly.pdbx_strand_id
1 'polypeptide(L)'
;MTEKQILRHGLNGNQLKLIAVVSMLCDHAAIRLLAYGLIPALYAVGEDALAERWNQVFWILRSAGRMAFPIYVFLLTEGFCHTRNRRRYALRLGVFALISEIPFDLLVYGKIWDIHSQNVFFTLFLGVLMLTAVDWIGRNTDAALAQYRQMAVIVAAALLAW
;
A
#
# COMPACT_ATOMS: atom_id res chain seq x y z
N MET A 1 -21.36 -16.87 -26.55
CA MET A 1 -21.23 -16.21 -25.24
C MET A 1 -21.20 -14.72 -25.51
N THR A 2 -22.15 -13.96 -25.00
CA THR A 2 -22.20 -12.50 -25.20
C THR A 2 -21.17 -11.80 -24.32
N GLU A 3 -20.62 -10.70 -24.80
CA GLU A 3 -19.62 -9.84 -24.10
C GLU A 3 -20.03 -9.52 -22.63
N LYS A 4 -21.34 -9.42 -22.36
CA LYS A 4 -21.91 -9.28 -21.00
C LYS A 4 -21.70 -10.49 -20.08
N GLN A 5 -21.44 -11.68 -20.60
CA GLN A 5 -21.20 -12.88 -19.78
C GLN A 5 -19.72 -12.98 -19.37
N ILE A 6 -18.81 -12.46 -20.19
CA ILE A 6 -17.36 -12.44 -19.88
C ILE A 6 -17.07 -11.46 -18.73
N LEU A 7 -17.82 -10.34 -18.64
CA LEU A 7 -17.68 -9.34 -17.58
C LEU A 7 -18.23 -9.80 -16.21
N ARG A 8 -18.94 -10.92 -16.13
CA ARG A 8 -19.48 -11.47 -14.86
C ARG A 8 -18.50 -12.32 -14.05
N HIS A 9 -17.34 -12.65 -14.59
CA HIS A 9 -16.32 -13.47 -13.91
C HIS A 9 -15.12 -12.67 -13.36
N GLY A 10 -15.16 -11.34 -13.42
CA GLY A 10 -14.14 -10.48 -12.81
C GLY A 10 -14.28 -10.39 -11.28
N LEU A 11 -13.16 -10.18 -10.59
CA LEU A 11 -13.15 -9.93 -9.16
C LEU A 11 -13.86 -8.59 -8.87
N ASN A 12 -14.77 -8.60 -7.89
CA ASN A 12 -15.41 -7.36 -7.46
C ASN A 12 -14.49 -6.57 -6.49
N GLY A 13 -14.76 -5.28 -6.30
CA GLY A 13 -13.92 -4.42 -5.46
C GLY A 13 -13.77 -4.91 -4.00
N ASN A 14 -14.78 -5.63 -3.46
CA ASN A 14 -14.67 -6.19 -2.11
C ASN A 14 -13.76 -7.41 -2.06
N GLN A 15 -13.79 -8.25 -3.09
CA GLN A 15 -12.86 -9.38 -3.23
C GLN A 15 -11.42 -8.90 -3.38
N LEU A 16 -11.18 -7.86 -4.20
CA LEU A 16 -9.87 -7.24 -4.33
C LEU A 16 -9.36 -6.66 -3.01
N LYS A 17 -10.21 -5.99 -2.23
CA LYS A 17 -9.87 -5.50 -0.89
C LYS A 17 -9.47 -6.65 0.03
N LEU A 18 -10.23 -7.74 0.03
CA LEU A 18 -9.93 -8.90 0.87
C LEU A 18 -8.59 -9.53 0.48
N ILE A 19 -8.33 -9.72 -0.81
CA ILE A 19 -7.06 -10.24 -1.33
C ILE A 19 -5.91 -9.33 -0.89
N ALA A 20 -6.05 -8.01 -1.04
CA ALA A 20 -5.02 -7.06 -0.62
C ALA A 20 -4.75 -7.10 0.89
N VAL A 21 -5.79 -7.18 1.72
CA VAL A 21 -5.65 -7.29 3.19
C VAL A 21 -4.97 -8.59 3.58
N VAL A 22 -5.36 -9.73 3.00
CA VAL A 22 -4.73 -11.02 3.26
C VAL A 22 -3.27 -11.03 2.82
N SER A 23 -2.96 -10.52 1.62
CA SER A 23 -1.58 -10.39 1.13
C SER A 23 -0.72 -9.54 2.06
N MET A 24 -1.24 -8.38 2.50
CA MET A 24 -0.53 -7.50 3.44
C MET A 24 -0.32 -8.17 4.80
N LEU A 25 -1.31 -8.90 5.30
CA LEU A 25 -1.18 -9.63 6.56
C LEU A 25 -0.11 -10.73 6.46
N CYS A 26 -0.06 -11.47 5.35
CA CYS A 26 0.99 -12.47 5.09
C CYS A 26 2.39 -11.82 5.07
N ASP A 27 2.52 -10.65 4.46
CA ASP A 27 3.77 -9.88 4.42
C ASP A 27 4.26 -9.52 5.82
N HIS A 28 3.40 -8.89 6.61
CA HIS A 28 3.75 -8.46 7.97
C HIS A 28 4.00 -9.65 8.92
N ALA A 29 3.20 -10.71 8.80
CA ALA A 29 3.43 -11.94 9.56
C ALA A 29 4.77 -12.59 9.21
N ALA A 30 5.15 -12.63 7.92
CA ALA A 30 6.44 -13.13 7.49
C ALA A 30 7.60 -12.31 8.08
N ILE A 31 7.51 -10.98 8.08
CA ILE A 31 8.53 -10.12 8.70
C ILE A 31 8.65 -10.45 10.20
N ARG A 32 7.54 -10.41 10.93
CA ARG A 32 7.57 -10.51 12.37
C ARG A 32 7.94 -11.90 12.86
N LEU A 33 7.31 -12.95 12.28
CA LEU A 33 7.49 -14.32 12.74
C LEU A 33 8.74 -14.97 12.18
N LEU A 34 9.07 -14.73 10.91
CA LEU A 34 10.22 -15.37 10.27
C LEU A 34 11.48 -14.52 10.38
N ALA A 35 11.49 -13.26 9.88
CA ALA A 35 12.71 -12.48 9.81
C ALA A 35 13.22 -12.02 11.19
N TYR A 36 12.31 -11.63 12.09
CA TYR A 36 12.69 -11.19 13.45
C TYR A 36 12.56 -12.27 14.52
N GLY A 37 11.92 -13.41 14.23
CA GLY A 37 11.71 -14.49 15.18
C GLY A 37 12.50 -15.75 14.82
N LEU A 38 11.92 -16.59 13.97
CA LEU A 38 12.37 -17.95 13.72
C LEU A 38 13.77 -18.03 13.09
N ILE A 39 14.04 -17.26 12.03
CA ILE A 39 15.29 -17.37 11.27
C ILE A 39 16.51 -17.03 12.14
N PRO A 40 16.54 -15.91 12.88
CA PRO A 40 17.65 -15.60 13.78
C PRO A 40 17.82 -16.63 14.90
N ALA A 41 16.71 -17.19 15.44
CA ALA A 41 16.76 -18.21 16.47
C ALA A 41 17.40 -19.52 15.96
N LEU A 42 17.11 -19.91 14.72
CA LEU A 42 17.70 -21.10 14.09
C LEU A 42 19.21 -20.93 13.86
N TYR A 43 19.65 -19.76 13.39
CA TYR A 43 21.07 -19.46 13.25
C TYR A 43 21.80 -19.47 14.60
N ALA A 44 21.15 -18.98 15.66
CA ALA A 44 21.74 -18.96 16.99
C ALA A 44 21.99 -20.37 17.60
N VAL A 45 21.25 -21.38 17.15
CA VAL A 45 21.42 -22.79 17.60
C VAL A 45 22.23 -23.64 16.60
N GLY A 46 22.73 -23.04 15.50
CA GLY A 46 23.56 -23.74 14.50
C GLY A 46 22.77 -24.54 13.47
N GLU A 47 21.46 -24.32 13.35
CA GLU A 47 20.58 -24.99 12.37
C GLU A 47 20.53 -24.22 11.03
N ASP A 48 21.70 -23.97 10.45
CA ASP A 48 21.87 -23.11 9.27
C ASP A 48 21.05 -23.59 8.06
N ALA A 49 21.03 -24.90 7.79
CA ALA A 49 20.30 -25.47 6.66
C ALA A 49 18.78 -25.29 6.80
N LEU A 50 18.26 -25.33 8.03
CA LEU A 50 16.84 -25.09 8.31
C LEU A 50 16.53 -23.61 8.25
N ALA A 51 17.41 -22.75 8.75
CA ALA A 51 17.30 -21.30 8.66
C ALA A 51 17.19 -20.83 7.20
N GLU A 52 18.04 -21.39 6.30
CA GLU A 52 18.01 -21.06 4.88
C GLU A 52 16.70 -21.48 4.18
N ARG A 53 16.14 -22.65 4.53
CA ARG A 53 14.83 -23.05 4.01
C ARG A 53 13.72 -22.07 4.44
N TRP A 54 13.71 -21.65 5.70
CA TRP A 54 12.75 -20.66 6.18
C TRP A 54 12.96 -19.27 5.57
N ASN A 55 14.18 -18.92 5.25
CA ASN A 55 14.50 -17.72 4.50
C ASN A 55 13.89 -17.73 3.09
N GLN A 56 13.92 -18.88 2.39
CA GLN A 56 13.23 -19.02 1.10
C GLN A 56 11.71 -18.86 1.25
N VAL A 57 11.09 -19.47 2.26
CA VAL A 57 9.67 -19.30 2.56
C VAL A 57 9.34 -17.83 2.85
N PHE A 58 10.18 -17.16 3.63
CA PHE A 58 10.06 -15.72 3.90
C PHE A 58 10.01 -14.91 2.60
N TRP A 59 10.92 -15.13 1.66
CA TRP A 59 10.94 -14.39 0.39
C TRP A 59 9.72 -14.66 -0.48
N ILE A 60 9.18 -15.89 -0.48
CA ILE A 60 7.93 -16.24 -1.19
C ILE A 60 6.76 -15.44 -0.59
N LEU A 61 6.60 -15.47 0.73
CA LEU A 61 5.54 -14.73 1.42
C LEU A 61 5.65 -13.21 1.22
N ARG A 62 6.86 -12.67 1.28
CA ARG A 62 7.15 -11.25 0.97
C ARG A 62 6.77 -10.88 -0.45
N SER A 63 7.09 -11.72 -1.42
CA SER A 63 6.75 -11.49 -2.83
C SER A 63 5.23 -11.51 -3.05
N ALA A 64 4.53 -12.47 -2.44
CA ALA A 64 3.06 -12.51 -2.45
C ALA A 64 2.45 -11.28 -1.75
N GLY A 65 3.02 -10.87 -0.63
CA GLY A 65 2.56 -9.71 0.12
C GLY A 65 2.67 -8.38 -0.64
N ARG A 66 3.71 -8.22 -1.44
CA ARG A 66 3.91 -7.02 -2.29
C ARG A 66 2.79 -6.82 -3.32
N MET A 67 2.01 -7.85 -3.65
CA MET A 67 0.83 -7.73 -4.52
C MET A 67 -0.27 -6.84 -3.90
N ALA A 68 -0.29 -6.66 -2.59
CA ALA A 68 -1.25 -5.80 -1.91
C ALA A 68 -1.18 -4.35 -2.39
N PHE A 69 0.03 -3.81 -2.56
CA PHE A 69 0.22 -2.40 -2.91
C PHE A 69 -0.40 -2.02 -4.27
N PRO A 70 -0.10 -2.69 -5.39
CA PRO A 70 -0.74 -2.37 -6.67
C PRO A 70 -2.26 -2.55 -6.63
N ILE A 71 -2.79 -3.50 -5.88
CA ILE A 71 -4.24 -3.66 -5.71
C ILE A 71 -4.82 -2.46 -4.96
N TYR A 72 -4.17 -1.97 -3.89
CA TYR A 72 -4.62 -0.77 -3.17
C TYR A 72 -4.55 0.47 -4.04
N VAL A 73 -3.49 0.65 -4.85
CA VAL A 73 -3.37 1.77 -5.79
C VAL A 73 -4.50 1.74 -6.83
N PHE A 74 -4.81 0.56 -7.37
CA PHE A 74 -5.94 0.39 -8.29
C PHE A 74 -7.28 0.79 -7.62
N LEU A 75 -7.57 0.25 -6.44
CA LEU A 75 -8.79 0.54 -5.68
C LEU A 75 -8.87 2.02 -5.28
N LEU A 76 -7.74 2.65 -5.00
CA LEU A 76 -7.64 4.06 -4.67
C LEU A 76 -8.00 4.94 -5.87
N THR A 77 -7.44 4.64 -7.05
CA THR A 77 -7.72 5.40 -8.27
C THR A 77 -9.17 5.23 -8.71
N GLU A 78 -9.71 4.02 -8.64
CA GLU A 78 -11.13 3.75 -8.90
C GLU A 78 -12.02 4.52 -7.92
N GLY A 79 -11.71 4.45 -6.61
CA GLY A 79 -12.43 5.21 -5.59
C GLY A 79 -12.35 6.72 -5.79
N PHE A 80 -11.19 7.24 -6.21
CA PHE A 80 -11.00 8.66 -6.53
C PHE A 80 -11.87 9.10 -7.71
N CYS A 81 -11.95 8.30 -8.77
CA CYS A 81 -12.76 8.60 -9.96
C CYS A 81 -14.27 8.60 -9.65
N HIS A 82 -14.74 7.72 -8.76
CA HIS A 82 -16.15 7.56 -8.45
C HIS A 82 -16.65 8.40 -7.26
N THR A 83 -15.74 9.05 -6.50
CA THR A 83 -16.14 9.84 -5.33
C THR A 83 -16.69 11.22 -5.70
N ARG A 84 -17.82 11.61 -5.12
CA ARG A 84 -18.37 12.97 -5.26
C ARG A 84 -17.62 14.00 -4.42
N ASN A 85 -17.02 13.58 -3.31
CA ASN A 85 -16.36 14.48 -2.35
C ASN A 85 -14.94 14.01 -2.05
N ARG A 86 -13.98 14.52 -2.83
CA ARG A 86 -12.56 14.19 -2.73
C ARG A 86 -11.94 14.57 -1.38
N ARG A 87 -12.39 15.69 -0.78
CA ARG A 87 -11.91 16.10 0.55
C ARG A 87 -12.28 15.07 1.62
N ARG A 88 -13.55 14.61 1.63
CA ARG A 88 -13.97 13.55 2.57
C ARG A 88 -13.26 12.23 2.31
N TYR A 89 -12.99 11.90 1.06
CA TYR A 89 -12.24 10.69 0.70
C TYR A 89 -10.81 10.76 1.23
N ALA A 90 -10.08 11.86 0.96
CA ALA A 90 -8.74 12.09 1.50
C ALA A 90 -8.72 12.09 3.03
N LEU A 91 -9.66 12.80 3.68
CA LEU A 91 -9.74 12.86 5.14
C LEU A 91 -9.93 11.47 5.77
N ARG A 92 -10.85 10.65 5.23
CA ARG A 92 -11.06 9.29 5.72
C ARG A 92 -9.79 8.45 5.59
N LEU A 93 -9.09 8.56 4.47
CA LEU A 93 -7.85 7.82 4.25
C LEU A 93 -6.74 8.29 5.19
N GLY A 94 -6.60 9.61 5.40
CA GLY A 94 -5.63 10.18 6.34
C GLY A 94 -5.90 9.77 7.80
N VAL A 95 -7.17 9.83 8.23
CA VAL A 95 -7.55 9.34 9.57
C VAL A 95 -7.26 7.84 9.71
N PHE A 96 -7.56 7.05 8.67
CA PHE A 96 -7.26 5.63 8.69
C PHE A 96 -5.75 5.35 8.72
N ALA A 97 -4.94 6.15 8.01
CA ALA A 97 -3.49 6.06 8.07
C ALA A 97 -2.96 6.27 9.50
N LEU A 98 -3.45 7.30 10.18
CA LEU A 98 -3.07 7.60 11.58
C LEU A 98 -3.48 6.49 12.55
N ILE A 99 -4.71 5.96 12.41
CA ILE A 99 -5.19 4.87 13.28
C ILE A 99 -4.39 3.58 13.02
N SER A 100 -4.03 3.31 11.76
CA SER A 100 -3.30 2.11 11.36
C SER A 100 -1.81 2.15 11.73
N GLU A 101 -1.26 3.33 12.07
CA GLU A 101 0.14 3.47 12.46
C GLU A 101 0.43 2.73 13.76
N ILE A 102 -0.43 2.87 14.76
CA ILE A 102 -0.24 2.21 16.06
C ILE A 102 -0.08 0.69 15.95
N PRO A 103 -1.03 -0.06 15.34
CA PRO A 103 -0.87 -1.50 15.18
C PRO A 103 0.29 -1.87 14.23
N PHE A 104 0.61 -1.04 13.25
CA PHE A 104 1.75 -1.25 12.37
C PHE A 104 3.07 -1.16 13.15
N ASP A 105 3.31 -0.09 13.90
CA ASP A 105 4.52 0.11 14.68
C ASP A 105 4.69 -0.95 15.77
N LEU A 106 3.61 -1.32 16.44
CA LEU A 106 3.62 -2.42 17.41
C LEU A 106 4.01 -3.75 16.78
N LEU A 107 3.51 -4.03 15.57
CA LEU A 107 3.80 -5.29 14.89
C LEU A 107 5.24 -5.33 14.37
N VAL A 108 5.71 -4.25 13.76
CA VAL A 108 7.01 -4.21 13.07
C VAL A 108 8.15 -3.90 14.04
N TYR A 109 7.98 -2.86 14.87
CA TYR A 109 9.04 -2.34 15.74
C TYR A 109 8.88 -2.68 17.22
N GLY A 110 7.73 -3.18 17.63
CA GLY A 110 7.42 -3.42 19.05
C GLY A 110 7.27 -2.13 19.86
N LYS A 111 7.04 -0.99 19.21
CA LYS A 111 6.84 0.33 19.80
C LYS A 111 5.47 0.87 19.44
N ILE A 112 4.93 1.78 20.26
CA ILE A 112 3.63 2.41 19.99
C ILE A 112 3.73 3.42 18.85
N TRP A 113 4.88 4.04 18.66
CA TRP A 113 5.15 5.03 17.63
C TRP A 113 6.62 5.00 17.19
N ASP A 114 6.86 4.88 15.89
CA ASP A 114 8.19 4.96 15.27
C ASP A 114 8.11 5.78 13.97
N ILE A 115 9.04 6.72 13.80
CA ILE A 115 9.04 7.66 12.66
C ILE A 115 9.89 7.19 11.48
N HIS A 116 10.60 6.05 11.61
CA HIS A 116 11.54 5.60 10.60
C HIS A 116 10.88 4.99 9.39
N SER A 117 9.69 4.43 9.53
CA SER A 117 8.88 4.01 8.39
C SER A 117 7.40 4.13 8.71
N GLN A 118 6.65 4.55 7.72
CA GLN A 118 5.22 4.79 7.81
C GLN A 118 4.45 3.63 7.18
N ASN A 119 3.24 3.37 7.67
CA ASN A 119 2.38 2.38 7.05
C ASN A 119 1.95 2.80 5.63
N VAL A 120 1.57 1.82 4.82
CA VAL A 120 1.21 2.02 3.41
C VAL A 120 0.07 3.03 3.17
N PHE A 121 -0.80 3.26 4.18
CA PHE A 121 -1.92 4.19 4.03
C PHE A 121 -1.48 5.66 3.97
N PHE A 122 -0.31 6.01 4.53
CA PHE A 122 0.27 7.35 4.33
C PHE A 122 0.68 7.57 2.86
N THR A 123 1.31 6.58 2.24
CA THR A 123 1.65 6.64 0.81
C THR A 123 0.40 6.74 -0.05
N LEU A 124 -0.65 5.98 0.26
CA LEU A 124 -1.93 6.05 -0.43
C LEU A 124 -2.63 7.41 -0.21
N PHE A 125 -2.57 7.96 1.01
CA PHE A 125 -3.10 9.29 1.32
C PHE A 125 -2.38 10.38 0.51
N LEU A 126 -1.05 10.34 0.45
CA LEU A 126 -0.24 11.24 -0.39
C LEU A 126 -0.63 11.10 -1.87
N GLY A 127 -0.88 9.88 -2.34
CA GLY A 127 -1.39 9.62 -3.69
C GLY A 127 -2.73 10.29 -3.98
N VAL A 128 -3.68 10.28 -3.03
CA VAL A 128 -4.98 10.99 -3.19
C VAL A 128 -4.77 12.50 -3.21
N LEU A 129 -3.88 13.05 -2.39
CA LEU A 129 -3.56 14.47 -2.40
C LEU A 129 -2.93 14.87 -3.74
N MET A 130 -1.99 14.09 -4.26
CA MET A 130 -1.38 14.27 -5.57
C MET A 130 -2.45 14.26 -6.68
N LEU A 131 -3.32 13.24 -6.74
CA LEU A 131 -4.39 13.16 -7.74
C LEU A 131 -5.34 14.35 -7.65
N THR A 132 -5.65 14.82 -6.43
CA THR A 132 -6.51 16.00 -6.23
C THR A 132 -5.83 17.27 -6.75
N ALA A 133 -4.53 17.44 -6.48
CA ALA A 133 -3.76 18.58 -6.97
C ALA A 133 -3.62 18.58 -8.50
N VAL A 134 -3.31 17.44 -9.10
CA VAL A 134 -3.23 17.25 -10.55
C VAL A 134 -4.55 17.61 -11.25
N ASP A 135 -5.67 17.12 -10.73
CA ASP A 135 -6.99 17.42 -11.27
C ASP A 135 -7.36 18.91 -11.11
N TRP A 136 -7.04 19.51 -9.96
CA TRP A 136 -7.28 20.93 -9.73
C TRP A 136 -6.47 21.82 -10.68
N ILE A 137 -5.18 21.50 -10.88
CA ILE A 137 -4.31 22.22 -11.83
C ILE A 137 -4.85 22.11 -13.25
N GLY A 138 -5.27 20.91 -13.68
CA GLY A 138 -5.82 20.68 -15.01
C GLY A 138 -7.09 21.49 -15.30
N ARG A 139 -7.88 21.82 -14.27
CA ARG A 139 -9.11 22.61 -14.40
C ARG A 139 -8.91 24.12 -14.33
N ASN A 140 -7.85 24.59 -13.67
CA ASN A 140 -7.66 25.99 -13.31
C ASN A 140 -6.43 26.64 -13.96
N THR A 141 -5.79 25.96 -14.91
CA THR A 141 -4.55 26.45 -15.54
C THR A 141 -4.63 26.22 -17.05
N ASP A 142 -4.02 27.13 -17.83
CA ASP A 142 -3.88 26.99 -19.28
C ASP A 142 -3.12 25.70 -19.62
N ALA A 143 -3.53 25.01 -20.69
CA ALA A 143 -3.06 23.67 -21.03
C ALA A 143 -1.53 23.54 -21.10
N ALA A 144 -0.84 24.57 -21.61
CA ALA A 144 0.62 24.57 -21.73
C ALA A 144 1.32 24.61 -20.36
N LEU A 145 0.82 25.39 -19.40
CA LEU A 145 1.36 25.50 -18.04
C LEU A 145 0.89 24.36 -17.13
N ALA A 146 -0.30 23.82 -17.38
CA ALA A 146 -0.86 22.74 -16.59
C ALA A 146 0.04 21.50 -16.60
N GLN A 147 0.58 21.12 -17.74
CA GLN A 147 1.42 19.93 -17.89
C GLN A 147 2.69 20.03 -17.04
N TYR A 148 3.39 21.18 -17.06
CA TYR A 148 4.60 21.37 -16.25
C TYR A 148 4.30 21.35 -14.74
N ARG A 149 3.20 22.00 -14.31
CA ARG A 149 2.78 22.04 -12.91
C ARG A 149 2.35 20.66 -12.40
N GLN A 150 1.63 19.89 -13.21
CA GLN A 150 1.24 18.54 -12.89
C GLN A 150 2.47 17.62 -12.73
N MET A 151 3.45 17.71 -13.64
CA MET A 151 4.71 16.99 -13.53
C MET A 151 5.47 17.36 -12.25
N ALA A 152 5.55 18.63 -11.89
CA ALA A 152 6.19 19.06 -10.65
C ALA A 152 5.51 18.49 -9.41
N VAL A 153 4.17 18.44 -9.38
CA VAL A 153 3.42 17.82 -8.27
C VAL A 153 3.67 16.32 -8.18
N ILE A 154 3.71 15.61 -9.30
CA ILE A 154 3.98 14.15 -9.34
C ILE A 154 5.38 13.87 -8.80
N VAL A 155 6.40 14.62 -9.25
CA VAL A 155 7.78 14.48 -8.79
C VAL A 155 7.89 14.80 -7.30
N ALA A 156 7.27 15.89 -6.83
CA ALA A 156 7.27 16.25 -5.41
C ALA A 156 6.61 15.15 -4.55
N ALA A 157 5.47 14.61 -4.98
CA ALA A 157 4.80 13.53 -4.27
C ALA A 157 5.65 12.23 -4.24
N ALA A 158 6.35 11.92 -5.33
CA ALA A 158 7.26 10.78 -5.38
C ALA A 158 8.45 10.94 -4.43
N LEU A 159 9.02 12.16 -4.33
CA LEU A 159 10.11 12.46 -3.38
C LEU A 159 9.67 12.42 -1.92
N LEU A 160 8.42 12.81 -1.63
CA LEU A 160 7.86 12.74 -0.27
C LEU A 160 7.46 11.32 0.15
N ALA A 161 7.21 10.45 -0.82
CA ALA A 161 6.85 9.05 -0.57
C ALA A 161 8.07 8.12 -0.43
N TRP A 162 9.27 8.60 -0.79
CA TRP A 162 10.54 7.90 -0.64
C TRP A 162 11.06 8.01 0.80
#